data_48eb71e65bb73cfdad1baaf0ef68c9e7
#
_entry.id   48eb71e65bb73cfdad1baaf0ef68c9e7
#
_cell.length_a   1.000
_cell.length_b   1.000
_cell.length_c   1.000
_cell.angle_alpha   90.00
_cell.angle_beta   90.00
_cell.angle_gamma   90.00
#
_symmetry.space_group_name_H-M   'P 1'
#
loop_
_entity.id
_entity.type
_entity.pdbx_description
1 polymer ?
#
loop_
_entity_poly.entity_id
_entity_poly.type
_entity_poly.pdbx_seq_one_letter_code
_entity_poly.pdbx_strand_id
1 'polypeptide(L)'
;MAAKKAHGNFRLNSMSNRHRIGQIILHIVLILLAAYTLAPLLLLVFNSFKSNNEILNNPVALPSSFTTEYIQKAMVAIDFWRSLFVTFIVTFFSVLLLVVVSAFAAWGMTRAKTKLSGFMYLCFTAAMLIPFQSLMYPLVSLAEHMNMKSIPGLIIMYGGFGVSMSIFLYHGFFKGVPISLEESAMLDGANIFQMFFKVVMPLMKSTTVTVIVINAMWIWNDYLLPFLVIGNSDGTTTLTLELYFAKLKTGQYGNPWELIFPAVFITIIPIIVIYIFLQKWIINGVIEGAVKG
;
A
#
# COMPACT_ATOMS: atom_id res chain seq x y z
N MET A 1 4.75 -63.63 31.11
CA MET A 1 4.03 -62.44 31.56
C MET A 1 3.88 -61.48 30.40
N ALA A 2 2.67 -61.31 29.89
CA ALA A 2 2.38 -60.61 28.63
C ALA A 2 2.09 -59.13 28.89
N ALA A 3 2.86 -58.25 28.26
CA ALA A 3 2.60 -56.81 28.25
C ALA A 3 1.61 -56.48 27.12
N LYS A 4 0.41 -56.09 27.51
CA LYS A 4 -0.72 -55.73 26.66
C LYS A 4 -0.45 -54.38 25.99
N LYS A 5 -0.20 -54.37 24.66
CA LYS A 5 -0.17 -53.15 23.84
C LYS A 5 -1.57 -52.51 23.81
N ALA A 6 -1.74 -51.38 24.46
CA ALA A 6 -2.92 -50.54 24.32
C ALA A 6 -2.79 -49.74 23.02
N HIS A 7 -3.44 -50.18 21.94
CA HIS A 7 -3.72 -49.37 20.76
C HIS A 7 -4.85 -48.41 21.11
N GLY A 8 -4.48 -47.16 21.37
CA GLY A 8 -5.43 -46.06 21.44
C GLY A 8 -6.00 -45.77 20.04
N ASN A 9 -7.19 -46.28 19.79
CA ASN A 9 -8.00 -45.86 18.63
C ASN A 9 -8.35 -44.39 18.77
N PHE A 10 -7.67 -43.54 18.03
CA PHE A 10 -8.08 -42.17 17.79
C PHE A 10 -9.39 -42.23 16.99
N ARG A 11 -10.54 -42.26 17.67
CA ARG A 11 -11.85 -42.07 17.04
C ARG A 11 -11.87 -40.63 16.51
N LEU A 12 -11.76 -40.50 15.18
CA LEU A 12 -12.18 -39.28 14.46
C LEU A 12 -13.65 -39.04 14.82
N ASN A 13 -13.89 -38.14 15.76
CA ASN A 13 -15.23 -37.73 16.14
C ASN A 13 -15.97 -37.30 14.87
N SER A 14 -17.02 -38.02 14.49
CA SER A 14 -17.94 -37.59 13.45
C SER A 14 -18.48 -36.24 13.89
N MET A 15 -18.12 -35.17 13.15
CA MET A 15 -18.65 -33.85 13.40
C MET A 15 -20.17 -33.88 13.48
N SER A 16 -20.75 -33.42 14.57
CA SER A 16 -22.20 -33.36 14.75
C SER A 16 -22.84 -32.67 13.54
N ASN A 17 -23.99 -33.14 13.06
CA ASN A 17 -24.70 -32.57 11.91
C ASN A 17 -24.91 -31.05 12.04
N ARG A 18 -25.04 -30.53 13.24
CA ARG A 18 -25.08 -29.06 13.52
C ARG A 18 -23.80 -28.36 13.12
N HIS A 19 -22.62 -28.93 13.37
CA HIS A 19 -21.34 -28.35 12.94
C HIS A 19 -21.18 -28.33 11.41
N ARG A 20 -21.64 -29.39 10.73
CA ARG A 20 -21.62 -29.47 9.26
C ARG A 20 -22.54 -28.40 8.63
N ILE A 21 -23.77 -28.25 9.15
CA ILE A 21 -24.70 -27.23 8.68
C ILE A 21 -24.13 -25.83 8.92
N GLY A 22 -23.55 -25.55 10.09
CA GLY A 22 -22.90 -24.26 10.38
C GLY A 22 -21.73 -23.96 9.43
N GLN A 23 -20.91 -24.97 9.09
CA GLN A 23 -19.83 -24.80 8.11
C GLN A 23 -20.35 -24.54 6.69
N ILE A 24 -21.42 -25.24 6.27
CA ILE A 24 -22.04 -24.99 4.95
C ILE A 24 -22.57 -23.57 4.88
N ILE A 25 -23.32 -23.11 5.88
CA ILE A 25 -23.83 -21.73 5.94
C ILE A 25 -22.68 -20.73 5.88
N LEU A 26 -21.60 -20.96 6.66
CA LEU A 26 -20.42 -20.10 6.64
C LEU A 26 -19.79 -20.03 5.24
N HIS A 27 -19.62 -21.15 4.56
CA HIS A 27 -19.06 -21.18 3.21
C HIS A 27 -19.97 -20.46 2.20
N ILE A 28 -21.29 -20.62 2.30
CA ILE A 28 -22.23 -19.89 1.44
C ILE A 28 -22.11 -18.39 1.66
N VAL A 29 -22.07 -17.93 2.91
CA VAL A 29 -21.90 -16.50 3.23
C VAL A 29 -20.57 -15.98 2.70
N LEU A 30 -19.47 -16.73 2.87
CA LEU A 30 -18.14 -16.33 2.35
C LEU A 30 -18.13 -16.27 0.83
N ILE A 31 -18.77 -17.21 0.14
CA ILE A 31 -18.88 -17.21 -1.33
C ILE A 31 -19.70 -16.00 -1.80
N LEU A 32 -20.82 -15.71 -1.17
CA LEU A 32 -21.64 -14.53 -1.51
C LEU A 32 -20.88 -13.22 -1.28
N LEU A 33 -20.15 -13.12 -0.16
CA LEU A 33 -19.27 -11.98 0.13
C LEU A 33 -18.15 -11.85 -0.92
N ALA A 34 -17.51 -12.94 -1.29
CA ALA A 34 -16.49 -12.96 -2.32
C ALA A 34 -17.06 -12.56 -3.69
N ALA A 35 -18.23 -13.08 -4.07
CA ALA A 35 -18.92 -12.68 -5.30
C ALA A 35 -19.27 -11.19 -5.31
N TYR A 36 -19.80 -10.67 -4.20
CA TYR A 36 -20.11 -9.26 -4.04
C TYR A 36 -18.88 -8.36 -4.18
N THR A 37 -17.77 -8.71 -3.54
CA THR A 37 -16.51 -7.93 -3.60
C THR A 37 -15.82 -8.02 -4.96
N LEU A 38 -15.95 -9.15 -5.67
CA LEU A 38 -15.37 -9.32 -7.01
C LEU A 38 -16.23 -8.75 -8.13
N ALA A 39 -17.53 -8.57 -7.91
CA ALA A 39 -18.45 -8.10 -8.95
C ALA A 39 -18.02 -6.76 -9.60
N PRO A 40 -17.61 -5.70 -8.86
CA PRO A 40 -17.12 -4.47 -9.47
C PRO A 40 -15.86 -4.67 -10.33
N LEU A 41 -14.96 -5.56 -9.92
CA LEU A 41 -13.75 -5.86 -10.68
C LEU A 41 -14.06 -6.64 -11.97
N LEU A 42 -15.00 -7.57 -11.91
CA LEU A 42 -15.47 -8.27 -13.10
C LEU A 42 -16.15 -7.31 -14.09
N LEU A 43 -16.99 -6.41 -13.58
CA LEU A 43 -17.61 -5.36 -14.40
C LEU A 43 -16.57 -4.44 -15.04
N LEU A 44 -15.53 -4.06 -14.29
CA LEU A 44 -14.41 -3.28 -14.81
C LEU A 44 -13.72 -4.02 -15.96
N VAL A 45 -13.39 -5.30 -15.78
CA VAL A 45 -12.74 -6.10 -16.82
C VAL A 45 -13.62 -6.23 -18.05
N PHE A 46 -14.90 -6.62 -17.92
CA PHE A 46 -15.78 -6.81 -19.07
C PHE A 46 -16.04 -5.51 -19.83
N ASN A 47 -16.29 -4.41 -19.13
CA ASN A 47 -16.54 -3.13 -19.77
C ASN A 47 -15.28 -2.51 -20.40
N SER A 48 -14.08 -2.98 -20.04
CA SER A 48 -12.84 -2.54 -20.70
C SER A 48 -12.70 -3.02 -22.15
N PHE A 49 -13.55 -3.94 -22.59
CA PHE A 49 -13.57 -4.45 -23.98
C PHE A 49 -14.80 -4.02 -24.77
N LYS A 50 -15.64 -3.13 -24.21
CA LYS A 50 -16.91 -2.69 -24.82
C LYS A 50 -16.83 -1.28 -25.38
N SER A 51 -17.65 -1.04 -26.43
CA SER A 51 -17.92 0.30 -26.91
C SER A 51 -18.78 1.09 -25.92
N ASN A 52 -18.80 2.42 -26.04
CA ASN A 52 -19.62 3.29 -25.19
C ASN A 52 -21.11 2.93 -25.27
N ASN A 53 -21.61 2.66 -26.47
CA ASN A 53 -23.02 2.28 -26.67
C ASN A 53 -23.36 0.94 -25.99
N GLU A 54 -22.46 -0.03 -26.06
CA GLU A 54 -22.62 -1.34 -25.42
C GLU A 54 -22.65 -1.22 -23.88
N ILE A 55 -21.78 -0.37 -23.32
CA ILE A 55 -21.74 -0.09 -21.88
C ILE A 55 -23.03 0.58 -21.41
N LEU A 56 -23.49 1.61 -22.15
CA LEU A 56 -24.70 2.35 -21.80
C LEU A 56 -25.98 1.49 -21.90
N ASN A 57 -26.05 0.60 -22.88
CA ASN A 57 -27.20 -0.25 -23.04
C ASN A 57 -27.28 -1.41 -22.07
N ASN A 58 -26.12 -2.07 -21.77
CA ASN A 58 -26.07 -3.16 -20.81
C ASN A 58 -24.67 -3.33 -20.21
N PRO A 59 -24.37 -2.66 -19.09
CA PRO A 59 -23.06 -2.74 -18.46
C PRO A 59 -22.73 -4.10 -17.85
N VAL A 60 -23.74 -4.93 -17.58
CA VAL A 60 -23.56 -6.23 -16.90
C VAL A 60 -23.30 -7.37 -17.88
N ALA A 61 -23.76 -7.24 -19.14
CA ALA A 61 -23.56 -8.28 -20.16
C ALA A 61 -22.06 -8.49 -20.45
N LEU A 62 -21.73 -9.67 -20.99
CA LEU A 62 -20.40 -9.91 -21.56
C LEU A 62 -20.21 -9.06 -22.84
N PRO A 63 -18.97 -8.67 -23.17
CA PRO A 63 -18.70 -7.94 -24.42
C PRO A 63 -19.08 -8.78 -25.64
N SER A 64 -19.62 -8.13 -26.66
CA SER A 64 -19.97 -8.79 -27.96
C SER A 64 -18.71 -9.24 -28.71
N SER A 65 -17.59 -8.53 -28.51
CA SER A 65 -16.28 -8.88 -29.05
C SER A 65 -15.18 -8.48 -28.06
N PHE A 66 -14.14 -9.33 -27.93
CA PHE A 66 -12.96 -9.01 -27.12
C PHE A 66 -11.92 -8.29 -27.99
N THR A 67 -12.08 -6.96 -28.12
CA THR A 67 -11.10 -6.12 -28.83
C THR A 67 -10.18 -5.39 -27.84
N THR A 68 -8.89 -5.29 -28.17
CA THR A 68 -7.92 -4.51 -27.38
C THR A 68 -7.85 -3.04 -27.81
N GLU A 69 -8.67 -2.62 -28.76
CA GLU A 69 -8.68 -1.27 -29.32
C GLU A 69 -8.89 -0.19 -28.24
N TYR A 70 -9.87 -0.40 -27.36
CA TYR A 70 -10.19 0.54 -26.28
C TYR A 70 -9.05 0.61 -25.24
N ILE A 71 -8.40 -0.52 -24.96
CA ILE A 71 -7.22 -0.56 -24.07
C ILE A 71 -6.08 0.26 -24.69
N GLN A 72 -5.80 0.11 -25.97
CA GLN A 72 -4.76 0.86 -26.67
C GLN A 72 -5.07 2.37 -26.69
N LYS A 73 -6.31 2.75 -26.98
CA LYS A 73 -6.75 4.15 -26.92
C LYS A 73 -6.58 4.72 -25.50
N ALA A 74 -6.95 3.97 -24.48
CA ALA A 74 -6.80 4.37 -23.10
C ALA A 74 -5.33 4.54 -22.71
N MET A 75 -4.43 3.62 -23.13
CA MET A 75 -2.99 3.74 -22.88
C MET A 75 -2.40 5.02 -23.46
N VAL A 76 -2.82 5.41 -24.66
CA VAL A 76 -2.41 6.67 -25.29
C VAL A 76 -3.00 7.87 -24.53
N ALA A 77 -4.29 7.81 -24.16
CA ALA A 77 -4.98 8.91 -23.51
C ALA A 77 -4.40 9.31 -22.15
N ILE A 78 -3.83 8.33 -21.40
CA ILE A 78 -3.21 8.56 -20.08
C ILE A 78 -1.68 8.55 -20.13
N ASP A 79 -1.07 8.58 -21.33
CA ASP A 79 0.39 8.43 -21.50
C ASP A 79 0.98 7.33 -20.57
N PHE A 80 0.40 6.12 -20.68
CA PHE A 80 0.54 5.05 -19.70
C PHE A 80 1.98 4.76 -19.30
N TRP A 81 2.88 4.58 -20.27
CA TRP A 81 4.26 4.16 -19.98
C TRP A 81 5.07 5.23 -19.24
N ARG A 82 4.88 6.48 -19.63
CA ARG A 82 5.55 7.60 -18.98
C ARG A 82 5.03 7.80 -17.56
N SER A 83 3.71 7.85 -17.39
CA SER A 83 3.06 8.04 -16.10
C SER A 83 3.31 6.86 -15.15
N LEU A 84 3.37 5.63 -15.68
CA LEU A 84 3.78 4.45 -14.92
C LEU A 84 5.20 4.58 -14.39
N PHE A 85 6.14 5.01 -15.23
CA PHE A 85 7.54 5.21 -14.84
C PHE A 85 7.69 6.30 -13.79
N VAL A 86 6.97 7.43 -13.94
CA VAL A 86 6.95 8.50 -12.94
C VAL A 86 6.38 8.00 -11.62
N THR A 87 5.26 7.28 -11.65
CA THR A 87 4.66 6.69 -10.44
C THR A 87 5.62 5.73 -9.74
N PHE A 88 6.32 4.90 -10.51
CA PHE A 88 7.33 4.00 -9.95
C PHE A 88 8.46 4.76 -9.27
N ILE A 89 9.02 5.80 -9.92
CA ILE A 89 10.09 6.64 -9.35
C ILE A 89 9.61 7.31 -8.06
N VAL A 90 8.45 7.97 -8.11
CA VAL A 90 7.89 8.66 -6.93
C VAL A 90 7.69 7.67 -5.78
N THR A 91 7.04 6.54 -6.06
CA THR A 91 6.77 5.53 -5.03
C THR A 91 8.06 4.95 -4.46
N PHE A 92 8.99 4.54 -5.30
CA PHE A 92 10.25 3.91 -4.88
C PHE A 92 11.08 4.84 -4.00
N PHE A 93 11.33 6.07 -4.44
CA PHE A 93 12.17 6.99 -3.69
C PHE A 93 11.48 7.52 -2.42
N SER A 94 10.17 7.74 -2.45
CA SER A 94 9.42 8.12 -1.24
C SER A 94 9.43 7.01 -0.19
N VAL A 95 9.22 5.76 -0.60
CA VAL A 95 9.25 4.60 0.31
C VAL A 95 10.66 4.37 0.84
N LEU A 96 11.68 4.49 0.01
CA LEU A 96 13.08 4.39 0.43
C LEU A 96 13.43 5.44 1.49
N LEU A 97 13.04 6.70 1.25
CA LEU A 97 13.20 7.81 2.19
C LEU A 97 12.50 7.49 3.51
N LEU A 98 11.24 7.05 3.45
CA LEU A 98 10.44 6.71 4.62
C LEU A 98 11.06 5.57 5.42
N VAL A 99 11.48 4.49 4.78
CA VAL A 99 12.12 3.34 5.46
C VAL A 99 13.37 3.79 6.22
N VAL A 100 14.27 4.52 5.54
CA VAL A 100 15.54 4.92 6.15
C VAL A 100 15.32 5.91 7.27
N VAL A 101 14.61 7.01 7.02
CA VAL A 101 14.42 8.09 7.99
C VAL A 101 13.62 7.62 9.20
N SER A 102 12.51 6.89 8.96
CA SER A 102 11.64 6.46 10.07
C SER A 102 12.29 5.39 10.93
N ALA A 103 13.03 4.44 10.34
CA ALA A 103 13.73 3.42 11.11
C ALA A 103 14.83 4.03 11.97
N PHE A 104 15.64 4.95 11.43
CA PHE A 104 16.66 5.68 12.21
C PHE A 104 16.04 6.49 13.35
N ALA A 105 15.01 7.27 13.07
CA ALA A 105 14.33 8.09 14.04
C ALA A 105 13.70 7.23 15.16
N ALA A 106 12.98 6.17 14.79
CA ALA A 106 12.35 5.26 15.73
C ALA A 106 13.38 4.53 16.61
N TRP A 107 14.48 4.07 16.01
CA TRP A 107 15.58 3.43 16.75
C TRP A 107 16.19 4.40 17.75
N GLY A 108 16.58 5.59 17.31
CA GLY A 108 17.14 6.61 18.19
C GLY A 108 16.20 6.97 19.35
N MET A 109 14.91 7.21 19.07
CA MET A 109 13.93 7.51 20.11
C MET A 109 13.71 6.36 21.09
N THR A 110 13.75 5.11 20.62
CA THR A 110 13.57 3.93 21.48
C THR A 110 14.78 3.71 22.39
N ARG A 111 16.00 3.98 21.92
CA ARG A 111 17.25 3.74 22.69
C ARG A 111 17.63 4.90 23.60
N ALA A 112 17.31 6.14 23.23
CA ALA A 112 17.68 7.32 24.03
C ALA A 112 17.00 7.35 25.42
N LYS A 113 15.78 6.82 25.56
CA LYS A 113 15.00 6.78 26.82
C LYS A 113 14.93 8.10 27.59
N THR A 114 15.00 9.24 26.88
CA THR A 114 14.92 10.58 27.46
C THR A 114 13.49 11.13 27.40
N LYS A 115 13.20 12.14 28.24
CA LYS A 115 11.92 12.87 28.17
C LYS A 115 11.70 13.50 26.79
N LEU A 116 12.79 13.96 26.15
CA LEU A 116 12.74 14.54 24.81
C LEU A 116 12.37 13.50 23.77
N SER A 117 12.94 12.30 23.80
CA SER A 117 12.57 11.22 22.86
C SER A 117 11.13 10.80 23.01
N GLY A 118 10.62 10.73 24.23
CA GLY A 118 9.20 10.47 24.51
C GLY A 118 8.29 11.57 23.95
N PHE A 119 8.67 12.83 24.13
CA PHE A 119 7.92 13.97 23.60
C PHE A 119 7.93 13.98 22.04
N MET A 120 9.08 13.76 21.42
CA MET A 120 9.16 13.65 19.95
C MET A 120 8.29 12.52 19.42
N TYR A 121 8.33 11.35 20.02
CA TYR A 121 7.46 10.23 19.64
C TYR A 121 5.98 10.59 19.77
N LEU A 122 5.60 11.28 20.86
CA LEU A 122 4.22 11.78 21.05
C LEU A 122 3.83 12.76 19.93
N CYS A 123 4.72 13.71 19.55
CA CYS A 123 4.48 14.64 18.46
C CYS A 123 4.24 13.92 17.14
N PHE A 124 5.07 12.94 16.76
CA PHE A 124 4.86 12.15 15.56
C PHE A 124 3.55 11.36 15.60
N THR A 125 3.22 10.75 16.73
CA THR A 125 1.96 10.02 16.87
C THR A 125 0.75 10.94 16.80
N ALA A 126 0.83 12.12 17.41
CA ALA A 126 -0.24 13.13 17.35
C ALA A 126 -0.43 13.69 15.92
N ALA A 127 0.65 13.83 15.15
CA ALA A 127 0.58 14.29 13.77
C ALA A 127 -0.24 13.36 12.86
N MET A 128 -0.36 12.07 13.18
CA MET A 128 -1.22 11.14 12.45
C MET A 128 -2.73 11.48 12.57
N LEU A 129 -3.12 12.22 13.60
CA LEU A 129 -4.51 12.60 13.82
C LEU A 129 -4.94 13.84 13.01
N ILE A 130 -3.98 14.53 12.42
CA ILE A 130 -4.25 15.73 11.61
C ILE A 130 -4.72 15.29 10.23
N PRO A 131 -5.95 15.60 9.81
CA PRO A 131 -6.44 15.23 8.49
C PRO A 131 -5.67 16.00 7.41
N PHE A 132 -5.27 15.31 6.35
CA PHE A 132 -4.52 15.87 5.22
C PHE A 132 -5.22 17.12 4.63
N GLN A 133 -6.54 17.08 4.53
CA GLN A 133 -7.36 18.16 3.97
C GLN A 133 -7.16 19.50 4.69
N SER A 134 -6.90 19.47 6.00
CA SER A 134 -6.64 20.67 6.79
C SER A 134 -5.28 21.33 6.45
N LEU A 135 -4.37 20.57 5.87
CA LEU A 135 -3.02 21.01 5.54
C LEU A 135 -2.85 21.38 4.05
N MET A 136 -3.85 21.14 3.21
CA MET A 136 -3.74 21.32 1.75
C MET A 136 -3.31 22.72 1.34
N TYR A 137 -3.98 23.75 1.87
CA TYR A 137 -3.67 25.13 1.51
C TYR A 137 -2.28 25.60 1.99
N PRO A 138 -1.92 25.44 3.27
CA PRO A 138 -0.58 25.78 3.73
C PRO A 138 0.51 24.96 3.04
N LEU A 139 0.23 23.70 2.68
CA LEU A 139 1.16 22.84 1.94
C LEU A 139 1.47 23.40 0.54
N VAL A 140 0.43 23.78 -0.21
CA VAL A 140 0.60 24.34 -1.56
C VAL A 140 1.39 25.65 -1.48
N SER A 141 1.05 26.54 -0.53
CA SER A 141 1.76 27.79 -0.30
C SER A 141 3.23 27.55 0.04
N LEU A 142 3.52 26.61 0.93
CA LEU A 142 4.89 26.23 1.28
C LEU A 142 5.65 25.67 0.08
N ALA A 143 5.03 24.78 -0.69
CA ALA A 143 5.59 24.18 -1.89
C ALA A 143 5.99 25.23 -2.92
N GLU A 144 5.17 26.27 -3.06
CA GLU A 144 5.41 27.38 -3.98
C GLU A 144 6.58 28.26 -3.53
N HIS A 145 6.58 28.67 -2.26
CA HIS A 145 7.65 29.50 -1.69
C HIS A 145 9.01 28.80 -1.67
N MET A 146 9.03 27.47 -1.51
CA MET A 146 10.25 26.68 -1.50
C MET A 146 10.67 26.13 -2.87
N ASN A 147 9.96 26.48 -3.95
CA ASN A 147 10.15 25.92 -5.30
C ASN A 147 10.11 24.37 -5.33
N MET A 148 9.25 23.79 -4.53
CA MET A 148 9.10 22.34 -4.39
C MET A 148 7.98 21.75 -5.28
N LYS A 149 7.41 22.52 -6.21
CA LYS A 149 6.43 22.03 -7.20
C LYS A 149 7.13 21.19 -8.28
N SER A 150 7.62 20.03 -7.89
CA SER A 150 8.42 19.13 -8.72
C SER A 150 8.36 17.70 -8.21
N ILE A 151 8.83 16.71 -9.00
CA ILE A 151 8.91 15.30 -8.55
C ILE A 151 9.78 15.13 -7.29
N PRO A 152 10.98 15.73 -7.18
CA PRO A 152 11.74 15.67 -5.92
C PRO A 152 10.97 16.28 -4.73
N GLY A 153 10.29 17.40 -4.93
CA GLY A 153 9.45 18.01 -3.89
C GLY A 153 8.30 17.10 -3.46
N LEU A 154 7.64 16.46 -4.41
CA LEU A 154 6.59 15.48 -4.14
C LEU A 154 7.12 14.29 -3.29
N ILE A 155 8.30 13.77 -3.61
CA ILE A 155 8.95 12.69 -2.85
C ILE A 155 9.21 13.12 -1.40
N ILE A 156 9.72 14.33 -1.19
CA ILE A 156 9.97 14.88 0.15
C ILE A 156 8.65 15.03 0.94
N MET A 157 7.60 15.51 0.28
CA MET A 157 6.28 15.68 0.91
C MET A 157 5.66 14.35 1.32
N TYR A 158 5.75 13.31 0.48
CA TYR A 158 5.35 11.97 0.87
C TYR A 158 6.18 11.47 2.06
N GLY A 159 7.48 11.78 2.10
CA GLY A 159 8.34 11.53 3.26
C GLY A 159 7.79 12.18 4.53
N GLY A 160 7.37 13.45 4.44
CA GLY A 160 6.79 14.17 5.57
C GLY A 160 5.47 13.58 6.08
N PHE A 161 4.55 13.21 5.18
CA PHE A 161 3.26 12.63 5.57
C PHE A 161 3.35 11.17 6.05
N GLY A 162 4.19 10.37 5.41
CA GLY A 162 4.32 8.94 5.74
C GLY A 162 5.21 8.65 6.96
N VAL A 163 6.04 9.62 7.39
CA VAL A 163 7.04 9.40 8.45
C VAL A 163 6.40 9.06 9.80
N SER A 164 5.30 9.69 10.15
CA SER A 164 4.63 9.50 11.44
C SER A 164 4.15 8.07 11.63
N MET A 165 3.41 7.53 10.66
CA MET A 165 2.93 6.14 10.67
C MET A 165 4.10 5.14 10.66
N SER A 166 5.12 5.42 9.86
CA SER A 166 6.30 4.57 9.75
C SER A 166 7.09 4.54 11.05
N ILE A 167 7.30 5.68 11.71
CA ILE A 167 7.92 5.77 13.03
C ILE A 167 7.11 4.99 14.08
N PHE A 168 5.79 5.14 14.07
CA PHE A 168 4.92 4.42 15.00
C PHE A 168 5.10 2.91 14.87
N LEU A 169 5.10 2.38 13.66
CA LEU A 169 5.32 0.95 13.40
C LEU A 169 6.71 0.50 13.87
N TYR A 170 7.77 1.18 13.45
CA TYR A 170 9.13 0.82 13.85
C TYR A 170 9.34 0.92 15.35
N HIS A 171 8.89 2.00 15.99
CA HIS A 171 9.05 2.19 17.43
C HIS A 171 8.37 1.09 18.25
N GLY A 172 7.17 0.64 17.82
CA GLY A 172 6.48 -0.46 18.46
C GLY A 172 7.31 -1.75 18.47
N PHE A 173 7.93 -2.08 17.34
CA PHE A 173 8.74 -3.30 17.20
C PHE A 173 10.13 -3.18 17.85
N PHE A 174 10.79 -2.02 17.79
CA PHE A 174 12.10 -1.82 18.42
C PHE A 174 12.10 -2.06 19.93
N LYS A 175 10.97 -1.84 20.60
CA LYS A 175 10.83 -2.17 22.04
C LYS A 175 11.05 -3.66 22.33
N GLY A 176 10.75 -4.54 21.37
CA GLY A 176 10.94 -5.98 21.50
C GLY A 176 12.33 -6.48 21.11
N VAL A 177 13.20 -5.62 20.56
CA VAL A 177 14.56 -6.00 20.16
C VAL A 177 15.51 -5.90 21.38
N PRO A 178 16.14 -7.00 21.83
CA PRO A 178 17.07 -6.98 22.95
C PRO A 178 18.26 -6.06 22.69
N ILE A 179 18.55 -5.17 23.64
CA ILE A 179 19.67 -4.21 23.54
C ILE A 179 21.03 -4.92 23.51
N SER A 180 21.12 -6.10 24.11
CA SER A 180 22.35 -6.91 24.18
C SER A 180 22.94 -7.24 22.80
N LEU A 181 22.13 -7.31 21.75
CA LEU A 181 22.60 -7.52 20.39
C LEU A 181 23.39 -6.31 19.87
N GLU A 182 22.95 -5.11 20.23
CA GLU A 182 23.63 -3.86 19.86
C GLU A 182 24.89 -3.66 20.70
N GLU A 183 24.86 -4.01 22.01
CA GLU A 183 26.02 -3.98 22.91
C GLU A 183 27.11 -4.95 22.44
N SER A 184 26.73 -6.18 22.02
CA SER A 184 27.69 -7.14 21.45
C SER A 184 28.34 -6.60 20.18
N ALA A 185 27.56 -6.01 19.28
CA ALA A 185 28.09 -5.41 18.06
C ALA A 185 29.04 -4.23 18.33
N MET A 186 28.77 -3.44 19.38
CA MET A 186 29.71 -2.37 19.84
C MET A 186 31.00 -2.93 20.38
N LEU A 187 30.95 -4.03 21.14
CA LEU A 187 32.16 -4.71 21.63
C LEU A 187 33.02 -5.28 20.51
N ASP A 188 32.36 -5.71 19.41
CA ASP A 188 33.04 -6.17 18.17
C ASP A 188 33.56 -5.01 17.30
N GLY A 189 33.46 -3.75 17.78
CA GLY A 189 33.97 -2.57 17.10
C GLY A 189 33.09 -2.01 15.97
N ALA A 190 31.82 -2.40 15.90
CA ALA A 190 30.91 -1.86 14.92
C ALA A 190 30.60 -0.38 15.18
N ASN A 191 30.73 0.47 14.18
CA ASN A 191 30.25 1.84 14.24
C ASN A 191 28.71 1.91 14.14
N ILE A 192 28.14 3.08 14.44
CA ILE A 192 26.69 3.28 14.52
C ILE A 192 25.95 2.91 13.21
N PHE A 193 26.54 3.17 12.05
CA PHE A 193 25.97 2.81 10.75
C PHE A 193 26.05 1.30 10.50
N GLN A 194 27.18 0.69 10.84
CA GLN A 194 27.34 -0.77 10.73
C GLN A 194 26.35 -1.49 11.65
N MET A 195 26.21 -1.03 12.89
CA MET A 195 25.23 -1.56 13.84
C MET A 195 23.81 -1.43 13.29
N PHE A 196 23.44 -0.25 12.80
CA PHE A 196 22.09 -0.02 12.24
C PHE A 196 21.82 -0.93 11.03
N PHE A 197 22.66 -0.89 10.01
CA PHE A 197 22.38 -1.60 8.75
C PHE A 197 22.66 -3.10 8.82
N LYS A 198 23.65 -3.55 9.60
CA LYS A 198 24.05 -4.97 9.64
C LYS A 198 23.41 -5.76 10.77
N VAL A 199 22.99 -5.10 11.86
CA VAL A 199 22.40 -5.77 13.03
C VAL A 199 20.93 -5.40 13.18
N VAL A 200 20.62 -4.12 13.32
CA VAL A 200 19.27 -3.63 13.68
C VAL A 200 18.27 -3.82 12.53
N MET A 201 18.58 -3.34 11.33
CA MET A 201 17.67 -3.41 10.18
C MET A 201 17.32 -4.84 9.75
N PRO A 202 18.23 -5.81 9.72
CA PRO A 202 17.89 -7.20 9.43
C PRO A 202 16.89 -7.81 10.42
N LEU A 203 16.98 -7.43 11.72
CA LEU A 203 16.01 -7.88 12.73
C LEU A 203 14.61 -7.29 12.53
N MET A 204 14.54 -6.14 11.88
CA MET A 204 13.30 -5.41 11.57
C MET A 204 12.72 -5.75 10.21
N LYS A 205 13.19 -6.81 9.55
CA LYS A 205 12.78 -7.17 8.18
C LYS A 205 11.26 -7.24 8.00
N SER A 206 10.54 -7.88 8.92
CA SER A 206 9.08 -8.01 8.85
C SER A 206 8.39 -6.65 8.92
N THR A 207 8.78 -5.81 9.90
CA THR A 207 8.26 -4.45 10.05
C THR A 207 8.58 -3.58 8.85
N THR A 208 9.81 -3.69 8.34
CA THR A 208 10.25 -2.94 7.16
C THR A 208 9.39 -3.26 5.95
N VAL A 209 9.09 -4.54 5.71
CA VAL A 209 8.17 -4.94 4.65
C VAL A 209 6.78 -4.37 4.85
N THR A 210 6.26 -4.37 6.08
CA THR A 210 4.97 -3.75 6.40
C THR A 210 4.97 -2.25 6.10
N VAL A 211 6.01 -1.52 6.49
CA VAL A 211 6.18 -0.09 6.20
C VAL A 211 6.25 0.16 4.69
N ILE A 212 7.03 -0.66 3.96
CA ILE A 212 7.12 -0.57 2.49
C ILE A 212 5.74 -0.74 1.86
N VAL A 213 5.01 -1.78 2.22
CA VAL A 213 3.72 -2.11 1.59
C VAL A 213 2.67 -1.03 1.86
N ILE A 214 2.51 -0.62 3.12
CA ILE A 214 1.50 0.38 3.48
C ILE A 214 1.77 1.70 2.74
N ASN A 215 3.00 2.19 2.76
CA ASN A 215 3.34 3.44 2.11
C ASN A 215 3.32 3.32 0.58
N ALA A 216 3.81 2.22 -0.01
CA ALA A 216 3.78 2.02 -1.44
C ALA A 216 2.34 1.99 -1.98
N MET A 217 1.43 1.27 -1.30
CA MET A 217 0.02 1.22 -1.70
C MET A 217 -0.65 2.59 -1.58
N TRP A 218 -0.37 3.34 -0.52
CA TRP A 218 -0.91 4.68 -0.34
C TRP A 218 -0.41 5.64 -1.43
N ILE A 219 0.91 5.74 -1.62
CA ILE A 219 1.54 6.64 -2.60
C ILE A 219 1.11 6.30 -4.03
N TRP A 220 1.07 4.99 -4.37
CA TRP A 220 0.66 4.55 -5.70
C TRP A 220 -0.75 4.97 -6.08
N ASN A 221 -1.69 4.91 -5.13
CA ASN A 221 -3.09 5.20 -5.38
C ASN A 221 -3.47 6.68 -5.18
N ASP A 222 -2.54 7.51 -4.69
CA ASP A 222 -2.81 8.92 -4.44
C ASP A 222 -2.78 9.74 -5.74
N TYR A 223 -3.80 10.56 -5.93
CA TYR A 223 -3.84 11.56 -6.99
C TYR A 223 -3.82 12.99 -6.43
N LEU A 224 -4.24 13.15 -5.16
CA LEU A 224 -4.53 14.47 -4.60
C LEU A 224 -3.27 15.26 -4.30
N LEU A 225 -2.28 14.64 -3.65
CA LEU A 225 -1.01 15.31 -3.38
C LEU A 225 -0.23 15.60 -4.68
N PRO A 226 -0.11 14.67 -5.66
CA PRO A 226 0.43 14.98 -6.97
C PRO A 226 -0.30 16.12 -7.68
N PHE A 227 -1.64 16.16 -7.61
CA PHE A 227 -2.44 17.25 -8.20
C PHE A 227 -2.08 18.61 -7.60
N LEU A 228 -1.90 18.69 -6.27
CA LEU A 228 -1.57 19.93 -5.57
C LEU A 228 -0.14 20.40 -5.80
N VAL A 229 0.81 19.46 -5.96
CA VAL A 229 2.24 19.75 -6.03
C VAL A 229 2.72 19.94 -7.46
N ILE A 230 2.45 19.00 -8.34
CA ILE A 230 2.93 19.01 -9.73
C ILE A 230 1.86 19.47 -10.73
N GLY A 231 0.57 19.30 -10.39
CA GLY A 231 -0.52 19.71 -11.26
C GLY A 231 -0.45 19.09 -12.64
N ASN A 232 -0.80 19.88 -13.67
CA ASN A 232 -0.73 19.49 -15.08
C ASN A 232 0.55 20.02 -15.76
N SER A 233 1.70 19.92 -15.09
CA SER A 233 2.95 20.42 -15.64
C SER A 233 3.58 19.42 -16.61
N ASP A 234 3.69 19.85 -17.87
CA ASP A 234 4.56 19.31 -18.95
C ASP A 234 4.70 17.79 -19.07
N GLY A 235 3.60 17.05 -18.88
CA GLY A 235 3.57 15.59 -19.10
C GLY A 235 4.37 14.78 -18.05
N THR A 236 4.67 15.35 -16.88
CA THR A 236 5.39 14.66 -15.80
C THR A 236 4.45 14.38 -14.64
N THR A 237 3.40 13.59 -14.91
CA THR A 237 2.34 13.29 -13.96
C THR A 237 2.37 11.82 -13.53
N THR A 238 1.76 11.53 -12.38
CA THR A 238 1.57 10.14 -11.93
C THR A 238 0.40 9.48 -12.66
N LEU A 239 0.38 8.16 -12.68
CA LEU A 239 -0.62 7.38 -13.40
C LEU A 239 -2.06 7.67 -12.92
N THR A 240 -2.26 7.78 -11.61
CA THR A 240 -3.56 8.13 -11.01
C THR A 240 -3.96 9.57 -11.32
N LEU A 241 -2.99 10.48 -11.41
CA LEU A 241 -3.24 11.87 -11.79
C LEU A 241 -3.58 12.01 -13.27
N GLU A 242 -2.92 11.28 -14.18
CA GLU A 242 -3.29 11.24 -15.60
C GLU A 242 -4.68 10.66 -15.81
N LEU A 243 -5.02 9.61 -15.08
CA LEU A 243 -6.38 9.06 -15.11
C LEU A 243 -7.43 10.11 -14.70
N TYR A 244 -7.13 10.92 -13.69
CA TYR A 244 -7.99 12.02 -13.27
C TYR A 244 -8.12 13.10 -14.36
N PHE A 245 -7.03 13.52 -14.99
CA PHE A 245 -7.05 14.50 -16.07
C PHE A 245 -7.73 13.98 -17.34
N ALA A 246 -7.51 12.73 -17.71
CA ALA A 246 -8.19 12.10 -18.84
C ALA A 246 -9.71 12.13 -18.66
N LYS A 247 -10.20 11.85 -17.44
CA LYS A 247 -11.62 11.97 -17.09
C LYS A 247 -12.13 13.41 -17.23
N LEU A 248 -11.37 14.42 -16.77
CA LEU A 248 -11.78 15.82 -16.87
C LEU A 248 -11.81 16.32 -18.31
N LYS A 249 -10.82 15.97 -19.13
CA LYS A 249 -10.75 16.38 -20.55
C LYS A 249 -11.95 15.86 -21.35
N THR A 250 -12.43 14.67 -21.04
CA THR A 250 -13.51 14.01 -21.77
C THR A 250 -14.90 14.31 -21.20
N GLY A 251 -15.00 14.66 -19.93
CA GLY A 251 -16.27 14.92 -19.24
C GLY A 251 -17.04 16.15 -19.70
N GLN A 252 -16.43 17.00 -20.54
CA GLN A 252 -17.09 18.20 -21.09
C GLN A 252 -18.18 17.88 -22.13
N TYR A 253 -18.13 16.68 -22.79
CA TYR A 253 -19.07 16.24 -23.83
C TYR A 253 -19.74 14.89 -23.51
N GLY A 254 -19.72 14.43 -22.26
CA GLY A 254 -20.20 13.12 -21.81
C GLY A 254 -19.07 12.23 -21.30
N ASN A 255 -19.41 11.18 -20.57
CA ASN A 255 -18.40 10.25 -20.05
C ASN A 255 -18.08 9.20 -21.12
N PRO A 256 -16.88 9.17 -21.72
CA PRO A 256 -16.46 8.12 -22.63
C PRO A 256 -16.07 6.87 -21.82
N TRP A 257 -17.08 6.11 -21.44
CA TRP A 257 -16.91 4.91 -20.64
C TRP A 257 -15.97 3.90 -21.31
N GLU A 258 -15.94 3.88 -22.65
CA GLU A 258 -15.03 3.07 -23.47
C GLU A 258 -13.53 3.42 -23.29
N LEU A 259 -13.21 4.60 -22.70
CA LEU A 259 -11.84 4.98 -22.32
C LEU A 259 -11.64 4.88 -20.81
N ILE A 260 -12.65 5.20 -20.02
CA ILE A 260 -12.56 5.22 -18.55
C ILE A 260 -12.33 3.81 -18.00
N PHE A 261 -13.16 2.82 -18.40
CA PHE A 261 -13.01 1.45 -17.92
C PHE A 261 -11.65 0.83 -18.25
N PRO A 262 -11.17 0.88 -19.52
CA PRO A 262 -9.83 0.36 -19.83
C PRO A 262 -8.71 1.12 -19.12
N ALA A 263 -8.80 2.45 -18.98
CA ALA A 263 -7.79 3.24 -18.29
C ALA A 263 -7.68 2.85 -16.80
N VAL A 264 -8.81 2.70 -16.10
CA VAL A 264 -8.84 2.20 -14.73
C VAL A 264 -8.29 0.76 -14.66
N PHE A 265 -8.70 -0.11 -15.59
CA PHE A 265 -8.24 -1.50 -15.63
C PHE A 265 -6.72 -1.61 -15.75
N ILE A 266 -6.10 -0.92 -16.73
CA ILE A 266 -4.63 -0.96 -16.89
C ILE A 266 -3.88 -0.30 -15.73
N THR A 267 -4.47 0.70 -15.09
CA THR A 267 -3.88 1.40 -13.93
C THR A 267 -3.82 0.51 -12.68
N ILE A 268 -4.78 -0.40 -12.52
CA ILE A 268 -4.83 -1.33 -11.38
C ILE A 268 -3.85 -2.51 -11.56
N ILE A 269 -3.54 -2.94 -12.78
CA ILE A 269 -2.70 -4.12 -13.02
C ILE A 269 -1.35 -4.06 -12.29
N PRO A 270 -0.55 -2.98 -12.38
CA PRO A 270 0.76 -2.94 -11.73
C PRO A 270 0.68 -3.11 -10.21
N ILE A 271 -0.31 -2.49 -9.56
CA ILE A 271 -0.45 -2.61 -8.10
C ILE A 271 -0.91 -4.01 -7.68
N ILE A 272 -1.76 -4.66 -8.47
CA ILE A 272 -2.15 -6.07 -8.24
C ILE A 272 -0.92 -6.96 -8.34
N VAL A 273 -0.08 -6.77 -9.36
CA VAL A 273 1.16 -7.53 -9.54
C VAL A 273 2.07 -7.34 -8.32
N ILE A 274 2.32 -6.11 -7.90
CA ILE A 274 3.11 -5.80 -6.71
C ILE A 274 2.52 -6.48 -5.47
N TYR A 275 1.19 -6.40 -5.28
CA TYR A 275 0.51 -7.02 -4.14
C TYR A 275 0.68 -8.54 -4.12
N ILE A 276 0.53 -9.23 -5.25
CA ILE A 276 0.70 -10.69 -5.34
C ILE A 276 2.10 -11.11 -4.87
N PHE A 277 3.14 -10.35 -5.21
CA PHE A 277 4.50 -10.61 -4.74
C PHE A 277 4.70 -10.32 -3.25
N LEU A 278 4.06 -9.27 -2.72
CA LEU A 278 4.26 -8.79 -1.36
C LEU A 278 3.30 -9.42 -0.32
N GLN A 279 2.17 -10.04 -0.73
CA GLN A 279 1.13 -10.54 0.16
C GLN A 279 1.63 -11.50 1.26
N LYS A 280 2.60 -12.37 0.94
CA LYS A 280 3.19 -13.31 1.93
C LYS A 280 3.82 -12.57 3.11
N TRP A 281 4.46 -11.44 2.82
CA TRP A 281 5.16 -10.64 3.82
C TRP A 281 4.19 -9.80 4.65
N ILE A 282 3.08 -9.35 4.03
CA ILE A 282 2.01 -8.62 4.72
C ILE A 282 1.38 -9.51 5.78
N ILE A 283 1.00 -10.74 5.41
CA ILE A 283 0.36 -11.68 6.32
C ILE A 283 1.28 -12.00 7.51
N ASN A 284 2.55 -12.28 7.24
CA ASN A 284 3.53 -12.58 8.30
C ASN A 284 3.76 -11.37 9.22
N GLY A 285 3.89 -10.16 8.67
CA GLY A 285 4.11 -8.95 9.44
C GLY A 285 2.94 -8.59 10.37
N VAL A 286 1.72 -8.78 9.92
CA VAL A 286 0.50 -8.55 10.72
C VAL A 286 0.38 -9.58 11.85
N ILE A 287 0.65 -10.85 11.57
CA ILE A 287 0.57 -11.94 12.57
C ILE A 287 1.63 -11.73 13.67
N GLU A 288 2.87 -11.43 13.31
CA GLU A 288 3.94 -11.17 14.28
C GLU A 288 3.65 -9.95 15.16
N GLY A 289 2.98 -8.93 14.60
CA GLY A 289 2.53 -7.76 15.35
C GLY A 289 1.39 -8.05 16.33
N ALA A 290 0.46 -8.93 15.95
CA ALA A 290 -0.72 -9.26 16.74
C ALA A 290 -0.43 -10.26 17.89
N VAL A 291 0.61 -11.10 17.76
CA VAL A 291 0.96 -12.13 18.76
C VAL A 291 1.83 -11.59 19.90
N LYS A 292 2.40 -10.38 19.77
CA LYS A 292 3.25 -9.73 20.79
C LYS A 292 2.51 -8.70 21.64
N GLY A 293 1.18 -8.58 21.51
CA GLY A 293 0.32 -7.74 22.33
C GLY A 293 -0.22 -8.44 23.56
#